data_ad640937335db9c9f342c787f8f67c2d
#
_entry.id   ad640937335db9c9f342c787f8f67c2d
#
_cell.length_a   1.000
_cell.length_b   1.000
_cell.length_c   1.000
_cell.angle_alpha   90.00
_cell.angle_beta   90.00
_cell.angle_gamma   90.00
#
_symmetry.space_group_name_H-M   'P 1'
#
loop_
_entity.id
_entity.type
_entity.pdbx_description
1 polymer ?
#
loop_
_entity_poly.entity_id
_entity_poly.type
_entity_poly.pdbx_seq_one_letter_code
_entity_poly.pdbx_strand_id
1 'polypeptide(L)'
;MKKIAVLGGGQVGSSLAKILTDDGNDITLIDNDLSTLEDIQEDNDIKTIHGNASSPSVLEQAEINDCDILIAVTRSDEVNLVSCHLAKKMFNVPNVIARLRNSEYQVTTSGFDLDLFSIDSIISPSRLVTNFIKNIIEHPGAFQAFDFADGKLQVIGATVLKDGPLSGQKLSEFRKHLPNVDVKVIAIYRDRKTLPVHGSTVIETGDDVFFLATRENM
;
A
#
# COMPACT_ATOMS: atom_id res chain seq x y z
N MET A 1 20.74 -0.87 0.19
CA MET A 1 20.48 -2.31 0.05
C MET A 1 19.97 -2.80 1.39
N LYS A 2 18.74 -3.32 1.44
CA LYS A 2 18.12 -3.90 2.64
C LYS A 2 18.05 -5.41 2.49
N LYS A 3 18.11 -6.13 3.60
CA LYS A 3 17.83 -7.57 3.64
C LYS A 3 16.36 -7.77 3.98
N ILE A 4 15.62 -8.40 3.09
CA ILE A 4 14.16 -8.54 3.21
C ILE A 4 13.76 -10.00 3.07
N ALA A 5 13.04 -10.51 4.06
CA ALA A 5 12.43 -11.83 4.00
C ALA A 5 10.98 -11.75 3.52
N VAL A 6 10.63 -12.55 2.52
CA VAL A 6 9.26 -12.69 2.00
C VAL A 6 8.75 -14.09 2.31
N LEU A 7 7.67 -14.22 3.05
CA LEU A 7 7.04 -15.47 3.41
C LEU A 7 5.82 -15.72 2.53
N GLY A 8 5.89 -16.75 1.69
CA GLY A 8 4.88 -17.10 0.69
C GLY A 8 5.30 -16.71 -0.73
N GLY A 9 5.56 -17.69 -1.60
CA GLY A 9 5.95 -17.54 -3.00
C GLY A 9 4.79 -17.47 -4.00
N GLY A 10 3.56 -17.36 -3.52
CA GLY A 10 2.40 -17.19 -4.40
C GLY A 10 2.44 -15.85 -5.17
N GLN A 11 1.40 -15.57 -5.97
CA GLN A 11 1.35 -14.42 -6.88
C GLN A 11 1.81 -13.08 -6.28
N VAL A 12 1.42 -12.78 -5.04
CA VAL A 12 1.81 -11.52 -4.37
C VAL A 12 3.27 -11.56 -3.95
N GLY A 13 3.70 -12.66 -3.30
CA GLY A 13 5.07 -12.78 -2.78
C GLY A 13 6.11 -12.84 -3.89
N SER A 14 5.88 -13.61 -4.96
CA SER A 14 6.78 -13.68 -6.11
C SER A 14 6.92 -12.33 -6.82
N SER A 15 5.80 -11.64 -7.09
CA SER A 15 5.84 -10.31 -7.70
C SER A 15 6.56 -9.29 -6.82
N LEU A 16 6.31 -9.33 -5.50
CA LEU A 16 6.97 -8.44 -4.55
C LEU A 16 8.47 -8.72 -4.47
N ALA A 17 8.86 -9.99 -4.37
CA ALA A 17 10.27 -10.39 -4.31
C ALA A 17 11.02 -9.90 -5.55
N LYS A 18 10.45 -10.07 -6.74
CA LYS A 18 11.03 -9.59 -7.99
C LYS A 18 11.22 -8.07 -8.00
N ILE A 19 10.19 -7.29 -7.70
CA ILE A 19 10.26 -5.82 -7.67
C ILE A 19 11.34 -5.35 -6.69
N LEU A 20 11.38 -5.94 -5.49
CA LEU A 20 12.34 -5.55 -4.46
C LEU A 20 13.78 -5.96 -4.82
N THR A 21 13.99 -7.06 -5.54
CA THR A 21 15.29 -7.45 -6.08
C THR A 21 15.74 -6.48 -7.17
N ASP A 22 14.85 -6.10 -8.10
CA ASP A 22 15.12 -5.11 -9.14
C ASP A 22 15.49 -3.73 -8.54
N ASP A 23 14.95 -3.40 -7.37
CA ASP A 23 15.30 -2.21 -6.58
C ASP A 23 16.65 -2.34 -5.82
N GLY A 24 17.38 -3.42 -5.99
CA GLY A 24 18.71 -3.65 -5.43
C GLY A 24 18.72 -4.10 -3.97
N ASN A 25 17.67 -4.77 -3.50
CA ASN A 25 17.64 -5.37 -2.17
C ASN A 25 18.01 -6.87 -2.21
N ASP A 26 18.49 -7.38 -1.07
CA ASP A 26 18.81 -8.79 -0.85
C ASP A 26 17.56 -9.52 -0.34
N ILE A 27 17.02 -10.43 -1.15
CA ILE A 27 15.73 -11.07 -0.89
C ILE A 27 15.90 -12.55 -0.54
N THR A 28 15.32 -12.95 0.59
CA THR A 28 15.12 -14.34 0.95
C THR A 28 13.63 -14.68 0.90
N LEU A 29 13.23 -15.64 0.08
CA LEU A 29 11.84 -16.07 -0.06
C LEU A 29 11.64 -17.46 0.53
N ILE A 30 10.62 -17.63 1.36
CA ILE A 30 10.26 -18.89 2.02
C ILE A 30 8.90 -19.35 1.53
N ASP A 31 8.80 -20.58 1.02
CA ASP A 31 7.52 -21.23 0.70
C ASP A 31 7.58 -22.73 1.02
N ASN A 32 6.42 -23.34 1.23
CA ASN A 32 6.28 -24.77 1.44
C ASN A 32 6.03 -25.56 0.14
N ASP A 33 5.95 -24.90 -1.00
CA ASP A 33 5.82 -25.47 -2.33
C ASP A 33 7.15 -25.36 -3.09
N LEU A 34 7.82 -26.51 -3.26
CA LEU A 34 9.12 -26.57 -3.92
C LEU A 34 9.04 -26.12 -5.38
N SER A 35 7.97 -26.47 -6.10
CA SER A 35 7.82 -26.08 -7.52
C SER A 35 7.73 -24.58 -7.69
N THR A 36 7.02 -23.91 -6.79
CA THR A 36 6.95 -22.44 -6.76
C THR A 36 8.32 -21.80 -6.54
N LEU A 37 9.17 -22.41 -5.70
CA LEU A 37 10.51 -21.89 -5.42
C LEU A 37 11.47 -22.09 -6.60
N GLU A 38 11.37 -23.22 -7.29
CA GLU A 38 12.16 -23.53 -8.49
C GLU A 38 11.87 -22.51 -9.59
N ASP A 39 10.58 -22.22 -9.89
CA ASP A 39 10.16 -21.23 -10.88
C ASP A 39 10.71 -19.83 -10.57
N ILE A 40 10.72 -19.44 -9.29
CA ILE A 40 11.22 -18.12 -8.86
C ILE A 40 12.75 -18.03 -8.99
N GLN A 41 13.46 -19.09 -8.66
CA GLN A 41 14.91 -19.13 -8.66
C GLN A 41 15.50 -19.13 -10.08
N GLU A 42 14.81 -19.73 -11.06
CA GLU A 42 15.24 -19.74 -12.46
C GLU A 42 15.28 -18.32 -13.08
N ASP A 43 14.37 -17.45 -12.66
CA ASP A 43 14.17 -16.14 -13.28
C ASP A 43 14.86 -14.98 -12.52
N ASN A 44 15.30 -15.18 -11.26
CA ASN A 44 15.74 -14.10 -10.40
C ASN A 44 16.87 -14.52 -9.45
N ASP A 45 17.71 -13.56 -9.09
CA ASP A 45 18.75 -13.72 -8.05
C ASP A 45 18.12 -13.57 -6.65
N ILE A 46 17.30 -14.56 -6.26
CA ILE A 46 16.57 -14.60 -5.00
C ILE A 46 16.98 -15.85 -4.23
N LYS A 47 17.40 -15.70 -2.97
CA LYS A 47 17.63 -16.84 -2.06
C LYS A 47 16.29 -17.47 -1.71
N THR A 48 16.11 -18.76 -2.03
CA THR A 48 14.88 -19.48 -1.71
C THR A 48 15.10 -20.50 -0.61
N ILE A 49 14.13 -20.63 0.31
CA ILE A 49 14.12 -21.61 1.40
C ILE A 49 12.81 -22.39 1.37
N HIS A 50 12.91 -23.71 1.23
CA HIS A 50 11.75 -24.59 1.27
C HIS A 50 11.39 -24.93 2.72
N GLY A 51 10.14 -24.63 3.12
CA GLY A 51 9.63 -25.00 4.44
C GLY A 51 8.42 -24.21 4.89
N ASN A 52 7.90 -24.58 6.06
CA ASN A 52 6.80 -23.85 6.67
C ASN A 52 7.33 -22.58 7.33
N ALA A 53 6.83 -21.43 6.87
CA ALA A 53 7.24 -20.12 7.35
C ALA A 53 6.97 -19.87 8.85
N SER A 54 6.07 -20.61 9.49
CA SER A 54 5.84 -20.53 10.94
C SER A 54 6.75 -21.44 11.77
N SER A 55 7.70 -22.17 11.13
CA SER A 55 8.65 -23.00 11.84
C SER A 55 9.89 -22.20 12.25
N PRO A 56 10.25 -22.16 13.55
CA PRO A 56 11.46 -21.46 14.00
C PRO A 56 12.75 -21.94 13.30
N SER A 57 12.89 -23.25 13.05
CA SER A 57 14.07 -23.79 12.38
C SER A 57 14.19 -23.34 10.92
N VAL A 58 13.07 -23.17 10.21
CA VAL A 58 13.04 -22.64 8.84
C VAL A 58 13.40 -21.15 8.83
N LEU A 59 12.90 -20.40 9.79
CA LEU A 59 13.25 -18.99 9.96
C LEU A 59 14.74 -18.81 10.30
N GLU A 60 15.29 -19.68 11.16
CA GLU A 60 16.72 -19.68 11.48
C GLU A 60 17.58 -20.02 10.26
N GLN A 61 17.21 -21.06 9.47
CA GLN A 61 17.88 -21.41 8.22
C GLN A 61 17.86 -20.26 7.20
N ALA A 62 16.81 -19.46 7.21
CA ALA A 62 16.66 -18.27 6.37
C ALA A 62 17.43 -17.04 6.90
N GLU A 63 18.13 -17.18 8.03
CA GLU A 63 18.91 -16.08 8.65
C GLU A 63 18.09 -14.83 8.93
N ILE A 64 16.83 -15.05 9.42
CA ILE A 64 15.87 -13.95 9.63
C ILE A 64 16.36 -12.90 10.64
N ASN A 65 17.24 -13.27 11.57
CA ASN A 65 17.88 -12.35 12.52
C ASN A 65 18.70 -11.23 11.83
N ASP A 66 19.12 -11.44 10.58
CA ASP A 66 19.90 -10.46 9.81
C ASP A 66 19.00 -9.57 8.92
N CYS A 67 17.70 -9.82 8.90
CA CYS A 67 16.77 -9.09 8.05
C CYS A 67 16.34 -7.76 8.65
N ASP A 68 16.24 -6.73 7.81
CA ASP A 68 15.68 -5.42 8.16
C ASP A 68 14.15 -5.44 8.18
N ILE A 69 13.55 -6.26 7.29
CA ILE A 69 12.11 -6.34 7.09
C ILE A 69 11.71 -7.80 6.85
N LEU A 70 10.60 -8.21 7.47
CA LEU A 70 9.92 -9.46 7.14
C LEU A 70 8.50 -9.16 6.66
N ILE A 71 8.12 -9.77 5.53
CA ILE A 71 6.81 -9.57 4.88
C ILE A 71 6.12 -10.92 4.75
N ALA A 72 5.09 -11.16 5.57
CA ALA A 72 4.33 -12.40 5.57
C ALA A 72 3.07 -12.28 4.71
N VAL A 73 3.07 -12.95 3.55
CA VAL A 73 1.99 -12.91 2.54
C VAL A 73 1.54 -14.31 2.13
N THR A 74 1.70 -15.30 3.01
CA THR A 74 1.24 -16.68 2.77
C THR A 74 -0.30 -16.75 2.65
N ARG A 75 -0.84 -17.89 2.27
CA ARG A 75 -2.30 -18.07 2.15
C ARG A 75 -3.04 -18.17 3.50
N SER A 76 -2.32 -18.43 4.61
CA SER A 76 -2.88 -18.57 5.96
C SER A 76 -2.57 -17.33 6.80
N ASP A 77 -3.61 -16.70 7.33
CA ASP A 77 -3.49 -15.57 8.26
C ASP A 77 -2.78 -16.00 9.55
N GLU A 78 -3.05 -17.22 10.02
CA GLU A 78 -2.44 -17.78 11.23
C GLU A 78 -0.92 -17.96 11.05
N VAL A 79 -0.49 -18.48 9.89
CA VAL A 79 0.93 -18.59 9.56
C VAL A 79 1.57 -17.20 9.52
N ASN A 80 0.92 -16.22 8.89
CA ASN A 80 1.42 -14.85 8.82
C ASN A 80 1.55 -14.22 10.22
N LEU A 81 0.55 -14.39 11.09
CA LEU A 81 0.58 -13.89 12.46
C LEU A 81 1.71 -14.54 13.27
N VAL A 82 1.79 -15.87 13.25
CA VAL A 82 2.81 -16.60 14.02
C VAL A 82 4.22 -16.29 13.53
N SER A 83 4.43 -16.27 12.22
CA SER A 83 5.74 -15.94 11.63
C SER A 83 6.21 -14.54 11.99
N CYS A 84 5.33 -13.54 11.91
CA CYS A 84 5.64 -12.17 12.30
C CYS A 84 5.97 -12.07 13.80
N HIS A 85 5.19 -12.76 14.64
CA HIS A 85 5.46 -12.81 16.07
C HIS A 85 6.83 -13.42 16.40
N LEU A 86 7.17 -14.56 15.79
CA LEU A 86 8.47 -15.21 15.93
C LEU A 86 9.60 -14.31 15.45
N ALA A 87 9.45 -13.72 14.26
CA ALA A 87 10.43 -12.81 13.68
C ALA A 87 10.72 -11.63 14.62
N LYS A 88 9.68 -11.04 15.18
CA LYS A 88 9.81 -9.89 16.10
C LYS A 88 10.39 -10.27 17.46
N LYS A 89 9.92 -11.38 18.08
CA LYS A 89 10.25 -11.74 19.47
C LYS A 89 11.46 -12.64 19.61
N MET A 90 11.69 -13.55 18.66
CA MET A 90 12.83 -14.48 18.72
C MET A 90 14.02 -13.99 17.92
N PHE A 91 13.77 -13.39 16.76
CA PHE A 91 14.80 -12.99 15.81
C PHE A 91 15.08 -11.48 15.79
N ASN A 92 14.32 -10.67 16.56
CA ASN A 92 14.48 -9.23 16.68
C ASN A 92 14.42 -8.46 15.35
N VAL A 93 13.64 -8.94 14.37
CA VAL A 93 13.47 -8.22 13.10
C VAL A 93 12.86 -6.84 13.34
N PRO A 94 13.49 -5.76 12.85
CA PRO A 94 13.04 -4.39 13.15
C PRO A 94 11.62 -4.08 12.67
N ASN A 95 11.26 -4.57 11.45
CA ASN A 95 9.97 -4.30 10.85
C ASN A 95 9.31 -5.58 10.36
N VAL A 96 8.07 -5.83 10.79
CA VAL A 96 7.31 -7.00 10.35
C VAL A 96 5.96 -6.57 9.79
N ILE A 97 5.63 -7.09 8.60
CA ILE A 97 4.42 -6.75 7.86
C ILE A 97 3.63 -8.04 7.61
N ALA A 98 2.36 -8.06 7.99
CA ALA A 98 1.50 -9.21 7.79
C ALA A 98 0.34 -8.90 6.83
N ARG A 99 0.07 -9.81 5.89
CA ARG A 99 -1.19 -9.81 5.15
C ARG A 99 -2.23 -10.61 5.94
N LEU A 100 -3.37 -9.96 6.26
CA LEU A 100 -4.50 -10.58 6.93
C LEU A 100 -5.75 -10.38 6.08
N ARG A 101 -6.44 -11.48 5.78
CA ARG A 101 -7.67 -11.50 4.96
C ARG A 101 -8.92 -11.51 5.81
N ASN A 102 -8.87 -12.23 6.93
CA ASN A 102 -9.99 -12.35 7.84
C ASN A 102 -10.17 -11.05 8.61
N SER A 103 -11.37 -10.48 8.51
CA SER A 103 -11.73 -9.24 9.20
C SER A 103 -11.71 -9.36 10.73
N GLU A 104 -11.85 -10.56 11.28
CA GLU A 104 -11.80 -10.79 12.72
C GLU A 104 -10.43 -10.43 13.33
N TYR A 105 -9.35 -10.59 12.55
CA TYR A 105 -8.00 -10.17 12.96
C TYR A 105 -7.74 -8.67 12.77
N GLN A 106 -8.69 -7.91 12.24
CA GLN A 106 -8.50 -6.50 11.86
C GLN A 106 -9.32 -5.53 12.72
N VAL A 107 -10.23 -6.05 13.55
CA VAL A 107 -11.18 -5.23 14.32
C VAL A 107 -10.85 -5.33 15.80
N THR A 108 -10.43 -4.21 16.39
CA THR A 108 -10.20 -4.03 17.84
C THR A 108 -11.44 -4.32 18.70
N THR A 109 -12.64 -4.35 18.10
CA THR A 109 -13.91 -4.61 18.80
C THR A 109 -14.11 -6.08 19.18
N SER A 110 -13.39 -7.02 18.58
CA SER A 110 -13.52 -8.47 18.89
C SER A 110 -12.71 -8.93 20.09
N GLY A 111 -11.98 -8.02 20.78
CA GLY A 111 -11.05 -8.37 21.87
C GLY A 111 -9.74 -9.02 21.37
N PHE A 112 -9.56 -9.08 20.05
CA PHE A 112 -8.30 -9.52 19.45
C PHE A 112 -7.31 -8.35 19.50
N ASP A 113 -6.27 -8.51 20.28
CA ASP A 113 -5.21 -7.51 20.45
C ASP A 113 -4.05 -7.83 19.49
N LEU A 114 -3.93 -7.05 18.43
CA LEU A 114 -2.83 -7.16 17.47
C LEU A 114 -1.46 -6.84 18.08
N ASP A 115 -1.43 -6.06 19.14
CA ASP A 115 -0.19 -5.74 19.86
C ASP A 115 0.43 -7.00 20.47
N LEU A 116 -0.36 -8.04 20.76
CA LEU A 116 0.13 -9.36 21.19
C LEU A 116 1.03 -10.00 20.14
N PHE A 117 0.78 -9.78 18.86
CA PHE A 117 1.57 -10.34 17.76
C PHE A 117 2.75 -9.45 17.37
N SER A 118 2.83 -8.23 17.93
CA SER A 118 3.92 -7.28 17.68
C SER A 118 4.15 -6.99 16.20
N ILE A 119 3.06 -6.84 15.42
CA ILE A 119 3.09 -6.57 13.98
C ILE A 119 3.11 -5.07 13.77
N ASP A 120 4.09 -4.58 12.99
CA ASP A 120 4.25 -3.14 12.74
C ASP A 120 3.25 -2.62 11.69
N SER A 121 2.90 -3.47 10.71
CA SER A 121 1.94 -3.08 9.65
C SER A 121 1.10 -4.26 9.16
N ILE A 122 -0.19 -3.99 8.92
CA ILE A 122 -1.12 -4.98 8.41
C ILE A 122 -1.62 -4.55 7.03
N ILE A 123 -1.60 -5.49 6.09
CA ILE A 123 -2.17 -5.34 4.76
C ILE A 123 -3.44 -6.19 4.68
N SER A 124 -4.58 -5.53 4.46
CA SER A 124 -5.86 -6.19 4.18
C SER A 124 -6.30 -5.91 2.75
N PRO A 125 -6.09 -6.85 1.82
CA PRO A 125 -6.44 -6.64 0.41
C PRO A 125 -7.93 -6.35 0.21
N SER A 126 -8.79 -7.06 0.93
CA SER A 126 -10.26 -6.87 0.84
C SER A 126 -10.65 -5.45 1.24
N ARG A 127 -10.10 -4.93 2.34
CA ARG A 127 -10.38 -3.58 2.82
C ARG A 127 -9.85 -2.52 1.87
N LEU A 128 -8.66 -2.72 1.31
CA LEU A 128 -8.10 -1.81 0.30
C LEU A 128 -8.99 -1.71 -0.93
N VAL A 129 -9.42 -2.86 -1.49
CA VAL A 129 -10.32 -2.90 -2.66
C VAL A 129 -11.68 -2.30 -2.33
N THR A 130 -12.28 -2.65 -1.18
CA THR A 130 -13.58 -2.11 -0.77
C THR A 130 -13.52 -0.60 -0.59
N ASN A 131 -12.47 -0.07 0.06
CA ASN A 131 -12.30 1.37 0.23
C ASN A 131 -12.09 2.06 -1.11
N PHE A 132 -11.32 1.46 -2.03
CA PHE A 132 -11.13 1.99 -3.37
C PHE A 132 -12.45 2.09 -4.15
N ILE A 133 -13.26 1.02 -4.17
CA ILE A 133 -14.58 1.01 -4.82
C ILE A 133 -15.51 2.05 -4.16
N LYS A 134 -15.54 2.09 -2.84
CA LYS A 134 -16.32 3.08 -2.09
C LYS A 134 -15.97 4.51 -2.49
N ASN A 135 -14.67 4.82 -2.55
CA ASN A 135 -14.19 6.15 -2.92
C ASN A 135 -14.62 6.53 -4.36
N ILE A 136 -14.58 5.58 -5.32
CA ILE A 136 -15.06 5.84 -6.68
C ILE A 136 -16.58 6.14 -6.69
N ILE A 137 -17.36 5.44 -5.88
CA ILE A 137 -18.81 5.65 -5.79
C ILE A 137 -19.13 6.98 -5.11
N GLU A 138 -18.41 7.33 -4.03
CA GLU A 138 -18.62 8.57 -3.28
C GLU A 138 -18.17 9.81 -4.07
N HIS A 139 -17.17 9.65 -4.97
CA HIS A 139 -16.63 10.77 -5.75
C HIS A 139 -16.69 10.49 -7.26
N PRO A 140 -17.90 10.56 -7.87
CA PRO A 140 -18.06 10.34 -9.31
C PRO A 140 -17.22 11.33 -10.12
N GLY A 141 -16.38 10.82 -11.02
CA GLY A 141 -15.46 11.63 -11.83
C GLY A 141 -14.05 11.78 -11.25
N ALA A 142 -13.82 11.34 -10.01
CA ALA A 142 -12.46 11.19 -9.48
C ALA A 142 -11.85 9.89 -10.01
N PHE A 143 -10.62 9.95 -10.49
CA PHE A 143 -9.85 8.75 -10.83
C PHE A 143 -9.07 8.22 -9.62
N GLN A 144 -8.92 9.02 -8.55
CA GLN A 144 -8.18 8.67 -7.36
C GLN A 144 -8.69 9.44 -6.14
N ALA A 145 -8.79 8.77 -4.99
CA ALA A 145 -9.08 9.40 -3.71
C ALA A 145 -8.26 8.73 -2.60
N PHE A 146 -7.60 9.52 -1.77
CA PHE A 146 -6.77 9.06 -0.65
C PHE A 146 -7.18 9.76 0.62
N ASP A 147 -7.33 8.99 1.69
CA ASP A 147 -7.48 9.52 3.04
C ASP A 147 -6.11 9.75 3.69
N PHE A 148 -5.95 10.90 4.36
CA PHE A 148 -4.78 11.26 5.15
C PHE A 148 -5.19 11.65 6.57
N ALA A 149 -4.23 11.60 7.50
CA ALA A 149 -4.41 11.99 8.89
C ALA A 149 -5.63 11.31 9.54
N ASP A 150 -5.70 9.97 9.43
CA ASP A 150 -6.78 9.14 9.97
C ASP A 150 -8.17 9.52 9.42
N GLY A 151 -8.23 9.89 8.14
CA GLY A 151 -9.46 10.26 7.45
C GLY A 151 -9.93 11.69 7.71
N LYS A 152 -9.13 12.54 8.37
CA LYS A 152 -9.46 13.96 8.58
C LYS A 152 -9.28 14.80 7.34
N LEU A 153 -8.32 14.42 6.49
CA LEU A 153 -8.03 15.06 5.21
C LEU A 153 -8.20 14.05 4.09
N GLN A 154 -8.64 14.54 2.94
CA GLN A 154 -8.78 13.72 1.73
C GLN A 154 -8.11 14.42 0.56
N VAL A 155 -7.38 13.66 -0.26
CA VAL A 155 -6.85 14.10 -1.55
C VAL A 155 -7.62 13.41 -2.65
N ILE A 156 -8.24 14.19 -3.53
CA ILE A 156 -8.98 13.67 -4.68
C ILE A 156 -8.30 14.14 -5.96
N GLY A 157 -8.00 13.20 -6.85
CA GLY A 157 -7.55 13.44 -8.22
C GLY A 157 -8.72 13.33 -9.19
N ALA A 158 -8.94 14.35 -9.99
CA ALA A 158 -9.96 14.36 -11.03
C ALA A 158 -9.40 14.91 -12.34
N THR A 159 -9.77 14.28 -13.46
CA THR A 159 -9.45 14.79 -14.80
C THR A 159 -10.49 15.83 -15.22
N VAL A 160 -10.02 16.97 -15.69
CA VAL A 160 -10.89 18.06 -16.15
C VAL A 160 -11.59 17.70 -17.45
N LEU A 161 -12.89 17.57 -17.39
CA LEU A 161 -13.72 17.24 -18.56
C LEU A 161 -13.95 18.46 -19.42
N LYS A 162 -14.17 18.23 -20.73
CA LYS A 162 -14.60 19.24 -21.67
C LYS A 162 -15.94 19.82 -21.21
N ASP A 163 -16.05 21.13 -21.22
CA ASP A 163 -17.23 21.87 -20.74
C ASP A 163 -17.55 21.70 -19.24
N GLY A 164 -16.61 21.11 -18.47
CA GLY A 164 -16.70 21.01 -17.03
C GLY A 164 -16.47 22.37 -16.32
N PRO A 165 -16.93 22.54 -15.08
CA PRO A 165 -16.90 23.82 -14.35
C PRO A 165 -15.49 24.36 -14.10
N LEU A 166 -14.46 23.51 -14.23
CA LEU A 166 -13.05 23.87 -14.01
C LEU A 166 -12.34 24.26 -15.30
N SER A 167 -12.87 23.87 -16.48
CA SER A 167 -12.21 24.09 -17.75
C SER A 167 -12.16 25.57 -18.11
N GLY A 168 -10.97 26.09 -18.43
CA GLY A 168 -10.75 27.50 -18.77
C GLY A 168 -10.69 28.45 -17.56
N GLN A 169 -10.78 27.94 -16.33
CA GLN A 169 -10.80 28.78 -15.11
C GLN A 169 -9.38 29.00 -14.58
N LYS A 170 -9.14 30.22 -14.05
CA LYS A 170 -7.94 30.49 -13.27
C LYS A 170 -8.09 29.95 -11.84
N LEU A 171 -7.02 29.45 -11.26
CA LEU A 171 -7.02 28.98 -9.87
C LEU A 171 -7.46 30.06 -8.87
N SER A 172 -7.16 31.35 -9.12
CA SER A 172 -7.62 32.46 -8.29
C SER A 172 -9.15 32.63 -8.27
N GLU A 173 -9.83 32.14 -9.32
CA GLU A 173 -11.29 32.24 -9.46
C GLU A 173 -12.02 31.03 -8.90
N PHE A 174 -11.29 29.93 -8.63
CA PHE A 174 -11.84 28.69 -8.11
C PHE A 174 -12.67 28.90 -6.83
N ARG A 175 -12.20 29.71 -5.90
CA ARG A 175 -12.93 30.05 -4.66
C ARG A 175 -14.25 30.79 -4.91
N LYS A 176 -14.40 31.48 -6.04
CA LYS A 176 -15.65 32.19 -6.37
C LYS A 176 -16.77 31.22 -6.76
N HIS A 177 -16.40 30.06 -7.33
CA HIS A 177 -17.34 29.05 -7.77
C HIS A 177 -17.71 28.03 -6.66
N LEU A 178 -16.86 27.91 -5.64
CA LEU A 178 -17.08 27.02 -4.49
C LEU A 178 -16.87 27.78 -3.17
N PRO A 179 -17.70 28.83 -2.89
CA PRO A 179 -17.46 29.74 -1.77
C PRO A 179 -17.59 29.08 -0.38
N ASN A 180 -18.31 27.96 -0.28
CA ASN A 180 -18.58 27.27 0.97
C ASN A 180 -17.73 26.00 1.16
N VAL A 181 -16.78 25.74 0.25
CA VAL A 181 -15.97 24.51 0.29
C VAL A 181 -14.52 24.89 0.50
N ASP A 182 -13.96 24.49 1.63
CA ASP A 182 -12.54 24.72 1.93
C ASP A 182 -11.68 23.64 1.22
N VAL A 183 -11.54 23.82 -0.10
CA VAL A 183 -10.77 22.95 -0.99
C VAL A 183 -9.53 23.68 -1.47
N LYS A 184 -8.40 23.01 -1.48
CA LYS A 184 -7.14 23.54 -1.97
C LYS A 184 -6.61 22.69 -3.13
N VAL A 185 -6.28 23.29 -4.26
CA VAL A 185 -5.55 22.62 -5.33
C VAL A 185 -4.09 22.49 -4.89
N ILE A 186 -3.58 21.26 -4.90
CA ILE A 186 -2.22 20.94 -4.44
C ILE A 186 -1.28 20.53 -5.58
N ALA A 187 -1.81 19.99 -6.67
CA ALA A 187 -1.05 19.63 -7.85
C ALA A 187 -1.92 19.69 -9.11
N ILE A 188 -1.29 19.99 -10.24
CA ILE A 188 -1.89 19.94 -11.58
C ILE A 188 -0.90 19.26 -12.51
N TYR A 189 -1.38 18.29 -13.28
CA TYR A 189 -0.60 17.63 -14.32
C TYR A 189 -1.26 17.86 -15.68
N ARG A 190 -0.47 18.25 -16.66
CA ARG A 190 -0.83 18.36 -18.09
C ARG A 190 0.18 17.56 -18.90
N ASP A 191 -0.26 16.60 -19.70
CA ASP A 191 0.62 15.73 -20.51
C ASP A 191 1.72 15.08 -19.67
N ARG A 192 1.39 14.60 -18.46
CA ARG A 192 2.31 13.98 -17.48
C ARG A 192 3.40 14.93 -16.93
N LYS A 193 3.27 16.24 -17.12
CA LYS A 193 4.17 17.25 -16.56
C LYS A 193 3.47 18.04 -15.48
N THR A 194 4.16 18.29 -14.38
CA THR A 194 3.64 19.11 -13.28
C THR A 194 3.57 20.57 -13.70
N LEU A 195 2.43 21.23 -13.48
CA LEU A 195 2.26 22.65 -13.64
C LEU A 195 2.43 23.40 -12.31
N PRO A 196 2.91 24.66 -12.34
CA PRO A 196 2.92 25.50 -11.13
C PRO A 196 1.53 25.74 -10.60
N VAL A 197 1.32 25.56 -9.29
CA VAL A 197 0.04 25.86 -8.63
C VAL A 197 0.05 27.34 -8.19
N HIS A 198 -0.26 28.23 -9.13
CA HIS A 198 -0.36 29.67 -8.92
C HIS A 198 -1.76 30.18 -9.24
N GLY A 199 -2.17 31.29 -8.60
CA GLY A 199 -3.48 31.89 -8.87
C GLY A 199 -3.73 32.25 -10.34
N SER A 200 -2.67 32.52 -11.11
CA SER A 200 -2.73 32.81 -12.56
C SER A 200 -2.79 31.57 -13.44
N THR A 201 -2.55 30.37 -12.90
CA THR A 201 -2.59 29.13 -13.68
C THR A 201 -4.02 28.87 -14.16
N VAL A 202 -4.16 28.65 -15.46
CA VAL A 202 -5.42 28.27 -16.10
C VAL A 202 -5.52 26.76 -16.18
N ILE A 203 -6.60 26.21 -15.67
CA ILE A 203 -6.93 24.79 -15.78
C ILE A 203 -7.56 24.54 -17.15
N GLU A 204 -7.08 23.53 -17.87
CA GLU A 204 -7.56 23.18 -19.21
C GLU A 204 -8.19 21.78 -19.22
N THR A 205 -9.01 21.52 -20.22
CA THR A 205 -9.56 20.19 -20.47
C THR A 205 -8.45 19.17 -20.62
N GLY A 206 -8.54 18.04 -19.90
CA GLY A 206 -7.53 16.98 -19.88
C GLY A 206 -6.48 17.14 -18.80
N ASP A 207 -6.47 18.24 -18.04
CA ASP A 207 -5.61 18.35 -16.86
C ASP A 207 -6.06 17.38 -15.76
N ASP A 208 -5.09 16.75 -15.11
CA ASP A 208 -5.32 16.01 -13.88
C ASP A 208 -5.07 16.94 -12.68
N VAL A 209 -6.11 17.25 -11.94
CA VAL A 209 -6.07 18.19 -10.83
C VAL A 209 -6.28 17.46 -9.51
N PHE A 210 -5.39 17.72 -8.56
CA PHE A 210 -5.45 17.15 -7.22
C PHE A 210 -5.91 18.18 -6.21
N PHE A 211 -6.96 17.81 -5.49
CA PHE A 211 -7.62 18.63 -4.48
C PHE A 211 -7.35 18.09 -3.09
N LEU A 212 -7.11 18.96 -2.13
CA LEU A 212 -7.04 18.64 -0.71
C LEU A 212 -8.19 19.33 0.01
N ALA A 213 -8.97 18.58 0.77
CA ALA A 213 -10.03 19.12 1.62
C ALA A 213 -10.21 18.27 2.89
N THR A 214 -11.00 18.79 3.83
CA THR A 214 -11.54 17.98 4.92
C THR A 214 -12.66 17.10 4.38
N ARG A 215 -12.91 15.95 5.02
CA ARG A 215 -13.97 15.02 4.59
C ARG A 215 -15.37 15.64 4.57
N GLU A 216 -15.61 16.67 5.40
CA GLU A 216 -16.89 17.38 5.47
C GLU A 216 -17.10 18.32 4.27
N ASN A 217 -16.04 18.68 3.55
CA ASN A 217 -16.03 19.64 2.45
C ASN A 217 -15.80 19.00 1.07
N MET A 218 -15.87 17.67 0.99
CA MET A 218 -15.83 16.87 -0.24
C MET A 218 -17.19 16.20 -0.49
#